data_281c48517183faeb95ddd636b088bcb2
#
_entry.id   281c48517183faeb95ddd636b088bcb2
#
_cell.length_a   1.000
_cell.length_b   1.000
_cell.length_c   1.000
_cell.angle_alpha   90.00
_cell.angle_beta   90.00
_cell.angle_gamma   90.00
#
_symmetry.space_group_name_H-M   'P 1'
#
loop_
_entity.id
_entity.type
_entity.pdbx_description
1 polymer ?
#
loop_
_entity_poly.entity_id
_entity_poly.type
_entity_poly.pdbx_seq_one_letter_code
_entity_poly.pdbx_strand_id
1 'polypeptide(L)'
;VTGVQTCALPIFSLSKTDNDQVPVNGVAMAPYMISVALFVAAISTNMIFAKLPSGRHPESRRTWLKSRAEINGIIAVLAGILVYGGVHLIGLTANHEMRTFILIILTSLVFMSMVTALTTWNSRIGAFFSLILLLLQLASSAGTYPLALTNDFFKGINPWLPMSYSVSG
;
A
#
# COMPACT_ATOMS: atom_id res chain seq x y z
N VAL A 1 -17.46 1.22 40.40
CA VAL A 1 -16.26 0.78 39.65
C VAL A 1 -15.48 1.98 39.14
N THR A 2 -15.29 3.02 39.97
CA THR A 2 -14.64 4.29 39.54
C THR A 2 -13.45 4.66 40.39
N GLY A 3 -12.97 3.78 41.25
CA GLY A 3 -11.90 4.11 42.22
C GLY A 3 -10.44 3.82 41.80
N VAL A 4 -10.22 3.09 40.71
CA VAL A 4 -8.87 2.62 40.32
C VAL A 4 -8.19 3.50 39.28
N GLN A 5 -8.95 4.33 38.58
CA GLN A 5 -8.39 5.21 37.53
C GLN A 5 -7.82 6.54 38.05
N THR A 6 -8.15 6.94 39.26
CA THR A 6 -7.74 8.26 39.79
C THR A 6 -6.32 8.30 40.39
N CYS A 7 -5.72 7.15 40.68
CA CYS A 7 -4.35 7.10 41.24
C CYS A 7 -3.23 7.09 40.21
N ALA A 8 -3.51 6.83 38.94
CA ALA A 8 -2.51 6.80 37.87
C ALA A 8 -2.39 8.12 37.07
N LEU A 9 -3.29 9.07 37.31
CA LEU A 9 -3.40 10.30 36.52
C LEU A 9 -2.39 11.44 36.83
N PRO A 10 -1.70 11.51 37.98
CA PRO A 10 -0.77 12.63 38.22
C PRO A 10 0.61 12.46 37.61
N ILE A 11 0.95 11.27 37.08
CA ILE A 11 2.32 10.99 36.57
C ILE A 11 2.49 11.32 35.09
N PHE A 12 1.40 11.38 34.31
CA PHE A 12 1.43 11.74 32.89
C PHE A 12 0.32 12.74 32.56
N SER A 13 0.58 14.02 32.69
CA SER A 13 -0.21 15.04 32.01
C SER A 13 0.18 15.05 30.52
N LEU A 14 -0.37 14.12 29.73
CA LEU A 14 -0.33 14.18 28.28
C LEU A 14 -1.21 15.35 27.87
N SER A 15 -0.58 16.48 27.53
CA SER A 15 -1.26 17.53 26.77
C SER A 15 -1.52 16.97 25.35
N LYS A 16 -2.65 16.28 25.19
CA LYS A 16 -3.10 15.78 23.89
C LYS A 16 -3.72 16.94 23.13
N THR A 17 -2.88 17.66 22.39
CA THR A 17 -3.36 18.62 21.40
C THR A 17 -3.76 17.79 20.17
N ASP A 18 -5.03 17.39 20.08
CA ASP A 18 -5.60 16.78 18.87
C ASP A 18 -5.78 17.90 17.85
N ASN A 19 -4.80 18.08 16.98
CA ASN A 19 -4.88 19.02 15.86
C ASN A 19 -5.79 18.53 14.73
N ASP A 20 -6.03 17.23 14.65
CA ASP A 20 -6.92 16.60 13.68
C ASP A 20 -7.94 15.73 14.39
N GLN A 21 -9.16 16.23 14.51
CA GLN A 21 -10.28 15.45 15.02
C GLN A 21 -10.70 14.40 13.99
N VAL A 22 -10.06 13.23 14.03
CA VAL A 22 -10.48 12.08 13.24
C VAL A 22 -11.62 11.37 13.97
N PRO A 23 -12.85 11.40 13.46
CA PRO A 23 -14.02 10.92 14.19
C PRO A 23 -14.01 9.41 14.47
N VAL A 24 -13.22 8.63 13.71
CA VAL A 24 -13.13 7.16 13.86
C VAL A 24 -11.72 6.69 13.51
N ASN A 25 -11.17 5.74 14.29
CA ASN A 25 -9.86 5.12 14.03
C ASN A 25 -9.72 4.54 12.62
N GLY A 26 -10.82 4.10 12.00
CA GLY A 26 -10.82 3.58 10.62
C GLY A 26 -10.40 4.61 9.57
N VAL A 27 -10.72 5.88 9.77
CA VAL A 27 -10.35 6.98 8.86
C VAL A 27 -8.84 7.23 8.93
N ALA A 28 -8.26 7.21 10.12
CA ALA A 28 -6.82 7.38 10.32
C ALA A 28 -5.99 6.25 9.68
N MET A 29 -6.54 5.02 9.65
CA MET A 29 -5.88 3.85 9.07
C MET A 29 -6.21 3.64 7.59
N ALA A 30 -7.11 4.41 7.00
CA ALA A 30 -7.56 4.24 5.62
C ALA A 30 -6.41 4.29 4.59
N PRO A 31 -5.48 5.26 4.60
CA PRO A 31 -4.39 5.31 3.64
C PRO A 31 -3.51 4.06 3.69
N TYR A 32 -3.26 3.56 4.90
CA TYR A 32 -2.50 2.33 5.11
C TYR A 32 -3.22 1.11 4.52
N MET A 33 -4.51 0.93 4.83
CA MET A 33 -5.30 -0.20 4.34
C MET A 33 -5.47 -0.17 2.82
N ILE A 34 -5.66 1.02 2.23
CA ILE A 34 -5.70 1.22 0.78
C ILE A 34 -4.39 0.76 0.14
N SER A 35 -3.26 1.19 0.69
CA SER A 35 -1.94 0.84 0.17
C SER A 35 -1.68 -0.67 0.24
N VAL A 36 -2.05 -1.32 1.34
CA VAL A 36 -1.96 -2.78 1.50
C VAL A 36 -2.83 -3.49 0.45
N ALA A 37 -4.07 -3.07 0.29
CA ALA A 37 -5.00 -3.67 -0.68
C ALA A 37 -4.46 -3.59 -2.11
N LEU A 38 -3.93 -2.43 -2.51
CA LEU A 38 -3.34 -2.23 -3.84
C LEU A 38 -2.09 -3.09 -4.05
N PHE A 39 -1.25 -3.24 -3.02
CA PHE A 39 -0.07 -4.08 -3.12
C PHE A 39 -0.42 -5.57 -3.22
N VAL A 40 -1.37 -6.04 -2.43
CA VAL A 40 -1.89 -7.41 -2.49
C VAL A 40 -2.55 -7.68 -3.84
N ALA A 41 -3.31 -6.73 -4.39
CA ALA A 41 -3.88 -6.83 -5.72
C ALA A 41 -2.80 -6.97 -6.79
N ALA A 42 -1.69 -6.23 -6.68
CA ALA A 42 -0.55 -6.34 -7.59
C ALA A 42 0.13 -7.72 -7.52
N ILE A 43 0.34 -8.28 -6.32
CA ILE A 43 0.88 -9.64 -6.16
C ILE A 43 -0.06 -10.66 -6.77
N SER A 44 -1.35 -10.62 -6.43
CA SER A 44 -2.36 -11.57 -6.90
C SER A 44 -2.48 -11.57 -8.42
N THR A 45 -2.53 -10.39 -9.03
CA THR A 45 -2.55 -10.23 -10.49
C THR A 45 -1.32 -10.88 -11.14
N ASN A 46 -0.13 -10.59 -10.62
CA ASN A 46 1.09 -11.15 -11.18
C ASN A 46 1.22 -12.67 -10.97
N MET A 47 0.63 -13.23 -9.91
CA MET A 47 0.57 -14.68 -9.71
C MET A 47 -0.39 -15.36 -10.68
N ILE A 48 -1.55 -14.76 -10.96
CA ILE A 48 -2.55 -15.29 -11.90
C ILE A 48 -2.00 -15.26 -13.33
N PHE A 49 -1.41 -14.13 -13.73
CA PHE A 49 -0.88 -13.93 -15.08
C PHE A 49 0.61 -14.32 -15.23
N ALA A 50 1.16 -15.07 -14.27
CA ALA A 50 2.54 -15.52 -14.31
C ALA A 50 2.87 -16.46 -15.49
N LYS A 51 1.85 -17.16 -16.01
CA LYS A 51 2.01 -18.08 -17.13
C LYS A 51 1.69 -17.38 -18.45
N LEU A 52 2.62 -17.46 -19.40
CA LEU A 52 2.35 -17.14 -20.81
C LEU A 52 1.15 -17.97 -21.30
N PRO A 53 0.26 -17.40 -22.14
CA PRO A 53 -0.73 -18.19 -22.86
C PRO A 53 -0.01 -19.28 -23.66
N SER A 54 -0.33 -20.53 -23.37
CA SER A 54 0.23 -21.67 -24.09
C SER A 54 -0.09 -21.53 -25.58
N GLY A 55 0.94 -21.44 -26.42
CA GLY A 55 0.79 -21.54 -27.86
C GLY A 55 1.35 -20.38 -28.70
N ARG A 56 1.75 -19.27 -28.14
CA ARG A 56 2.48 -18.24 -28.88
C ARG A 56 3.87 -18.04 -28.27
N HIS A 57 4.89 -18.48 -28.97
CA HIS A 57 6.25 -18.03 -28.73
C HIS A 57 6.31 -16.53 -29.02
N PRO A 58 6.60 -15.67 -28.06
CA PRO A 58 6.76 -14.25 -28.34
C PRO A 58 7.95 -14.10 -29.27
N GLU A 59 7.74 -13.52 -30.43
CA GLU A 59 8.78 -13.28 -31.45
C GLU A 59 9.94 -12.41 -30.90
N SER A 60 9.69 -11.65 -29.83
CA SER A 60 10.70 -10.87 -29.14
C SER A 60 10.37 -10.73 -27.64
N ARG A 61 11.40 -10.82 -26.81
CA ARG A 61 11.31 -10.55 -25.36
C ARG A 61 10.72 -9.17 -25.05
N ARG A 62 11.00 -8.19 -25.92
CA ARG A 62 10.48 -6.82 -25.79
C ARG A 62 8.97 -6.74 -26.03
N THR A 63 8.46 -7.46 -26.99
CA THR A 63 7.01 -7.50 -27.30
C THR A 63 6.23 -8.13 -26.15
N TRP A 64 6.77 -9.21 -25.57
CA TRP A 64 6.16 -9.83 -24.39
C TRP A 64 6.15 -8.91 -23.15
N LEU A 65 7.26 -8.20 -22.88
CA LEU A 65 7.33 -7.25 -21.77
C LEU A 65 6.34 -6.10 -21.94
N LYS A 66 6.21 -5.56 -23.15
CA LYS A 66 5.24 -4.50 -23.46
C LYS A 66 3.82 -4.97 -23.22
N SER A 67 3.42 -6.10 -23.80
CA SER A 67 2.08 -6.66 -23.62
C SER A 67 1.76 -6.92 -22.15
N ARG A 68 2.72 -7.45 -21.38
CA ARG A 68 2.54 -7.66 -19.94
C ARG A 68 2.40 -6.35 -19.18
N ALA A 69 3.20 -5.35 -19.51
CA ALA A 69 3.14 -4.03 -18.88
C ALA A 69 1.82 -3.31 -19.19
N GLU A 70 1.31 -3.42 -20.41
CA GLU A 70 0.03 -2.85 -20.82
C GLU A 70 -1.14 -3.50 -20.06
N ILE A 71 -1.20 -4.82 -20.02
CA ILE A 71 -2.27 -5.55 -19.31
C ILE A 71 -2.22 -5.21 -17.80
N ASN A 72 -1.05 -5.30 -17.18
CA ASN A 72 -0.88 -4.99 -15.77
C ASN A 72 -1.16 -3.52 -15.47
N GLY A 73 -0.83 -2.60 -16.39
CA GLY A 73 -1.15 -1.18 -16.27
C GLY A 73 -2.66 -0.93 -16.27
N ILE A 74 -3.40 -1.55 -17.18
CA ILE A 74 -4.87 -1.46 -17.23
C ILE A 74 -5.48 -2.00 -15.92
N ILE A 75 -5.02 -3.16 -15.45
CA ILE A 75 -5.50 -3.76 -14.22
C ILE A 75 -5.18 -2.86 -13.01
N ALA A 76 -4.00 -2.25 -12.97
CA ALA A 76 -3.62 -1.33 -11.91
C ALA A 76 -4.54 -0.09 -11.85
N VAL A 77 -4.85 0.50 -13.01
CA VAL A 77 -5.79 1.63 -13.09
C VAL A 77 -7.18 1.22 -12.63
N LEU A 78 -7.69 0.07 -13.09
CA LEU A 78 -8.99 -0.46 -12.65
C LEU A 78 -9.02 -0.74 -11.15
N ALA A 79 -7.96 -1.33 -10.60
CA ALA A 79 -7.85 -1.57 -9.17
C ALA A 79 -7.86 -0.25 -8.37
N GLY A 80 -7.14 0.77 -8.84
CA GLY A 80 -7.16 2.11 -8.23
C GLY A 80 -8.55 2.75 -8.25
N ILE A 81 -9.27 2.66 -9.38
CA ILE A 81 -10.65 3.17 -9.50
C ILE A 81 -11.60 2.42 -8.57
N LEU A 82 -11.51 1.09 -8.51
CA LEU A 82 -12.36 0.27 -7.64
C LEU A 82 -12.11 0.57 -6.16
N VAL A 83 -10.85 0.71 -5.76
CA VAL A 83 -10.50 1.04 -4.38
C VAL A 83 -10.98 2.44 -4.01
N TYR A 84 -10.78 3.44 -4.88
CA TYR A 84 -11.29 4.79 -4.67
C TYR A 84 -12.81 4.82 -4.57
N GLY A 85 -13.51 4.14 -5.49
CA GLY A 85 -14.96 4.03 -5.48
C GLY A 85 -15.48 3.34 -4.21
N GLY A 86 -14.81 2.26 -3.77
CA GLY A 86 -15.14 1.58 -2.51
C GLY A 86 -14.98 2.47 -1.29
N VAL A 87 -13.90 3.22 -1.21
CA VAL A 87 -13.64 4.18 -0.12
C VAL A 87 -14.69 5.30 -0.09
N HIS A 88 -15.06 5.81 -1.26
CA HIS A 88 -16.10 6.84 -1.39
C HIS A 88 -17.50 6.32 -0.98
N LEU A 89 -17.84 5.09 -1.36
CA LEU A 89 -19.10 4.45 -0.98
C LEU A 89 -19.22 4.23 0.54
N ILE A 90 -18.12 4.03 1.25
CA ILE A 90 -18.09 3.88 2.70
C ILE A 90 -18.25 5.25 3.40
N GLY A 91 -18.24 6.35 2.65
CA GLY A 91 -18.41 7.71 3.18
C GLY A 91 -17.10 8.34 3.68
N LEU A 92 -15.96 7.80 3.32
CA LEU A 92 -14.66 8.42 3.56
C LEU A 92 -14.45 9.52 2.51
N THR A 93 -14.67 10.76 2.88
CA THR A 93 -14.41 11.93 2.03
C THR A 93 -13.02 12.48 2.33
N ALA A 94 -12.19 12.58 1.29
CA ALA A 94 -10.89 13.22 1.40
C ALA A 94 -11.03 14.74 1.24
N ASN A 95 -10.22 15.50 1.95
CA ASN A 95 -10.22 16.97 1.89
C ASN A 95 -9.90 17.50 0.47
N HIS A 96 -9.18 16.70 -0.34
CA HIS A 96 -8.84 16.96 -1.74
C HIS A 96 -9.09 15.72 -2.60
N GLU A 97 -10.32 15.46 -2.99
CA GLU A 97 -10.73 14.24 -3.69
C GLU A 97 -9.92 13.93 -4.96
N MET A 98 -9.68 14.95 -5.80
CA MET A 98 -8.91 14.76 -7.04
C MET A 98 -7.45 14.36 -6.78
N ARG A 99 -6.81 14.96 -5.77
CA ARG A 99 -5.43 14.63 -5.43
C ARG A 99 -5.33 13.20 -4.88
N THR A 100 -6.26 12.81 -4.01
CA THR A 100 -6.34 11.47 -3.45
C THR A 100 -6.61 10.43 -4.54
N PHE A 101 -7.50 10.72 -5.48
CA PHE A 101 -7.75 9.85 -6.63
C PHE A 101 -6.48 9.60 -7.46
N ILE A 102 -5.78 10.67 -7.82
CA ILE A 102 -4.53 10.60 -8.59
C ILE A 102 -3.47 9.82 -7.80
N LEU A 103 -3.35 10.08 -6.50
CA LEU A 103 -2.40 9.38 -5.63
C LEU A 103 -2.67 7.87 -5.58
N ILE A 104 -3.92 7.46 -5.44
CA ILE A 104 -4.31 6.03 -5.41
C ILE A 104 -3.96 5.34 -6.73
N ILE A 105 -4.27 5.97 -7.88
CA ILE A 105 -3.92 5.40 -9.19
C ILE A 105 -2.39 5.33 -9.36
N LEU A 106 -1.67 6.39 -9.00
CA LEU A 106 -0.21 6.40 -9.10
C LEU A 106 0.41 5.30 -8.22
N THR A 107 -0.05 5.17 -6.98
CA THR A 107 0.38 4.12 -6.05
C THR A 107 0.11 2.73 -6.61
N SER A 108 -1.07 2.51 -7.18
CA SER A 108 -1.44 1.24 -7.81
C SER A 108 -0.49 0.89 -8.96
N LEU A 109 -0.17 1.87 -9.82
CA LEU A 109 0.77 1.69 -10.94
C LEU A 109 2.19 1.39 -10.46
N VAL A 110 2.66 2.10 -9.43
CA VAL A 110 3.99 1.88 -8.84
C VAL A 110 4.09 0.47 -8.25
N PHE A 111 3.12 0.05 -7.45
CA PHE A 111 3.11 -1.28 -6.86
C PHE A 111 3.03 -2.38 -7.91
N MET A 112 2.16 -2.21 -8.91
CA MET A 112 2.05 -3.15 -10.01
C MET A 112 3.34 -3.27 -10.80
N SER A 113 3.99 -2.16 -11.13
CA SER A 113 5.26 -2.16 -11.88
C SER A 113 6.39 -2.83 -11.09
N MET A 114 6.46 -2.56 -9.78
CA MET A 114 7.47 -3.15 -8.90
C MET A 114 7.31 -4.67 -8.77
N VAL A 115 6.10 -5.15 -8.51
CA VAL A 115 5.82 -6.59 -8.43
C VAL A 115 6.02 -7.26 -9.80
N THR A 116 5.61 -6.61 -10.89
CA THR A 116 5.83 -7.11 -12.25
C THR A 116 7.31 -7.26 -12.56
N ALA A 117 8.14 -6.29 -12.19
CA ALA A 117 9.58 -6.35 -12.37
C ALA A 117 10.21 -7.56 -11.64
N LEU A 118 9.83 -7.77 -10.37
CA LEU A 118 10.30 -8.89 -9.55
C LEU A 118 9.87 -10.25 -10.14
N THR A 119 8.60 -10.38 -10.54
CA THR A 119 8.05 -11.63 -11.07
C THR A 119 8.49 -11.93 -12.50
N THR A 120 8.93 -10.92 -13.25
CA THR A 120 9.48 -11.08 -14.60
C THR A 120 10.84 -11.75 -14.59
N TRP A 121 11.65 -11.52 -13.57
CA TRP A 121 12.95 -12.17 -13.41
C TRP A 121 12.78 -13.68 -13.16
N ASN A 122 12.03 -14.06 -12.15
CA ASN A 122 11.65 -15.44 -11.88
C ASN A 122 10.29 -15.45 -11.16
N SER A 123 9.30 -16.12 -11.75
CA SER A 123 7.91 -16.08 -11.26
C SER A 123 7.78 -16.54 -9.79
N ARG A 124 8.45 -17.63 -9.39
CA ARG A 124 8.36 -18.17 -8.02
C ARG A 124 9.17 -17.32 -7.03
N ILE A 125 10.41 -17.03 -7.38
CA ILE A 125 11.33 -16.26 -6.54
C ILE A 125 10.84 -14.82 -6.44
N GLY A 126 10.37 -14.23 -7.53
CA GLY A 126 9.82 -12.87 -7.54
C GLY A 126 8.56 -12.73 -6.69
N ALA A 127 7.68 -13.73 -6.69
CA ALA A 127 6.52 -13.75 -5.81
C ALA A 127 6.93 -13.78 -4.32
N PHE A 128 7.93 -14.61 -3.97
CA PHE A 128 8.46 -14.68 -2.61
C PHE A 128 9.09 -13.35 -2.16
N PHE A 129 9.93 -12.74 -3.01
CA PHE A 129 10.49 -11.42 -2.71
C PHE A 129 9.43 -10.32 -2.63
N SER A 130 8.36 -10.41 -3.41
CA SER A 130 7.23 -9.46 -3.31
C SER A 130 6.51 -9.57 -1.97
N LEU A 131 6.38 -10.78 -1.40
CA LEU A 131 5.84 -10.98 -0.06
C LEU A 131 6.77 -10.44 1.03
N ILE A 132 8.08 -10.68 0.93
CA ILE A 132 9.06 -10.08 1.86
C ILE A 132 8.99 -8.56 1.80
N LEU A 133 8.91 -8.01 0.59
CA LEU A 133 8.81 -6.58 0.38
C LEU A 133 7.51 -6.00 0.97
N LEU A 134 6.39 -6.73 0.85
CA LEU A 134 5.14 -6.37 1.51
C LEU A 134 5.33 -6.29 3.03
N LEU A 135 5.94 -7.30 3.64
CA LEU A 135 6.19 -7.32 5.09
C LEU A 135 7.10 -6.17 5.54
N LEU A 136 8.14 -5.87 4.77
CA LEU A 136 9.02 -4.73 5.04
C LEU A 136 8.28 -3.40 4.93
N GLN A 137 7.42 -3.25 3.92
CA GLN A 137 6.60 -2.06 3.73
C GLN A 137 5.59 -1.88 4.87
N LEU A 138 4.93 -2.96 5.29
CA LEU A 138 4.01 -2.97 6.44
C LEU A 138 4.70 -2.51 7.73
N ALA A 139 5.88 -3.07 8.00
CA ALA A 139 6.65 -2.74 9.21
C ALA A 139 7.23 -1.32 9.21
N SER A 140 7.54 -0.78 8.03
CA SER A 140 8.25 0.51 7.89
C SER A 140 7.36 1.69 7.53
N SER A 141 6.09 1.48 7.14
CA SER A 141 5.22 2.54 6.61
C SER A 141 4.62 3.48 7.65
N ALA A 142 4.88 3.24 8.96
CA ALA A 142 4.28 3.99 10.07
C ALA A 142 2.73 3.99 10.11
N GLY A 143 2.08 3.13 9.33
CA GLY A 143 0.62 3.09 9.25
C GLY A 143 -0.07 2.57 10.50
N THR A 144 0.61 1.76 11.30
CA THR A 144 0.08 1.19 12.55
C THR A 144 0.72 1.77 13.80
N TYR A 145 2.00 2.13 13.73
CA TYR A 145 2.76 2.69 14.86
C TYR A 145 3.60 3.88 14.41
N PRO A 146 3.77 4.92 15.25
CA PRO A 146 4.67 6.03 14.94
C PRO A 146 6.10 5.53 14.69
N LEU A 147 6.77 6.06 13.67
CA LEU A 147 8.16 5.74 13.31
C LEU A 147 9.14 5.90 14.50
N ALA A 148 8.81 6.79 15.43
CA ALA A 148 9.63 7.02 16.62
C ALA A 148 9.78 5.76 17.50
N LEU A 149 8.77 4.88 17.49
CA LEU A 149 8.75 3.63 18.27
C LEU A 149 9.35 2.45 17.52
N THR A 150 9.74 2.64 16.26
CA THR A 150 10.24 1.57 15.39
C THR A 150 11.77 1.50 15.49
N ASN A 151 12.34 0.30 15.29
CA ASN A 151 13.78 0.09 15.28
C ASN A 151 14.47 0.92 14.19
N ASP A 152 15.71 1.36 14.45
CA ASP A 152 16.49 2.22 13.54
C ASP A 152 16.69 1.62 12.14
N PHE A 153 16.71 0.29 12.03
CA PHE A 153 16.73 -0.42 10.76
C PHE A 153 15.51 -0.03 9.88
N PHE A 154 14.31 -0.06 10.43
CA PHE A 154 13.09 0.30 9.70
C PHE A 154 12.99 1.80 9.40
N LYS A 155 13.51 2.65 10.28
CA LYS A 155 13.64 4.10 10.03
C LYS A 155 14.55 4.38 8.83
N GLY A 156 15.65 3.64 8.71
CA GLY A 156 16.60 3.78 7.59
C GLY A 156 16.03 3.32 6.24
N ILE A 157 15.15 2.32 6.22
CA ILE A 157 14.53 1.79 5.00
C ILE A 157 13.27 2.59 4.61
N ASN A 158 12.57 3.23 5.55
CA ASN A 158 11.33 3.95 5.31
C ASN A 158 11.36 4.89 4.08
N PRO A 159 12.39 5.75 3.87
CA PRO A 159 12.43 6.66 2.73
C PRO A 159 12.61 5.97 1.37
N TRP A 160 12.98 4.68 1.34
CA TRP A 160 13.15 3.90 0.11
C TRP A 160 11.89 3.13 -0.30
N LEU A 161 10.91 3.05 0.59
CA LEU A 161 9.70 2.25 0.38
C LEU A 161 8.55 3.11 -0.15
N PRO A 162 7.95 2.76 -1.30
CA PRO A 162 6.88 3.53 -1.91
C PRO A 162 5.63 3.60 -1.03
N MET A 163 5.38 2.62 -0.18
CA MET A 163 4.25 2.63 0.74
C MET A 163 4.33 3.73 1.80
N SER A 164 5.53 4.14 2.21
CA SER A 164 5.72 5.26 3.13
C SER A 164 5.18 6.57 2.57
N TYR A 165 5.38 6.80 1.28
CA TYR A 165 4.85 7.97 0.57
C TYR A 165 3.35 7.87 0.32
N SER A 166 2.84 6.67 0.05
CA SER A 166 1.42 6.43 -0.16
C SER A 166 0.59 6.59 1.12
N VAL A 167 1.18 6.33 2.29
CA VAL A 167 0.51 6.47 3.59
C VAL A 167 0.60 7.92 4.10
N SER A 168 1.67 8.66 3.75
CA SER A 168 1.89 10.03 4.20
C SER A 168 1.30 11.11 3.27
N GLY A 169 0.90 10.76 2.06
CA GLY A 169 0.30 11.69 1.07
C GLY A 169 -1.19 11.75 1.18
#